data_f3818d2c042b855d9c0f1bda71f3d883
#
_entry.id   f3818d2c042b855d9c0f1bda71f3d883
#
_cell.length_a   1.000
_cell.length_b   1.000
_cell.length_c   1.000
_cell.angle_alpha   90.00
_cell.angle_beta   90.00
_cell.angle_gamma   90.00
#
_symmetry.space_group_name_H-M   'P 1'
#
loop_
_entity.id
_entity.type
_entity.pdbx_description
1 polymer ?
#
loop_
_entity_poly.entity_id
_entity_poly.type
_entity_poly.pdbx_seq_one_letter_code
_entity_poly.pdbx_strand_id
1 'polypeptide(L)'
;MFALVDVNSFYASCETVFRPDLKGRPVVVLSNNDGCVIARSAEAKEIGITMGEPFFKQRDLFRRYNVATFSSNYELYADMSNRVMTTLEIMSPRVEIYSIDEAFCDLTGVRNCRNLEDFGKEIRATVLQNTHLTVGVGIAQTKTLAKLANHAAKKWQRQTGGVVDLSNVDRQRRLMSIVPVEDVWGVGRRISKKLNAMGITNACQLADTSTWVIRKHFNVVLERTVRELRGEPCLELEEFAPAKQEIVCSRSFGERVTEYEQMHQAICSHAARAAEKLRGEHQYCRYISAFVKTSPFAINEPYYGNSVSVKLLTPTQDTRDIINAAVRCLDNIWRDGHRYQKAGVMLGDFFSQGVAQLNLFDDAAPRRNSEKLMTVLDQLNAKEGKGTLFFAGQGIQQQWQMKRDMLSPRYTTRFSDLLRVK
;
A
#
# COMPACT_ATOMS: atom_id res chain seq x y z
N MET A 1 22.03 -6.34 -11.10
CA MET A 1 22.08 -4.86 -11.17
C MET A 1 20.66 -4.34 -11.25
N PHE A 2 20.24 -3.42 -10.37
CA PHE A 2 18.88 -2.93 -10.30
C PHE A 2 18.81 -1.42 -10.48
N ALA A 3 17.76 -0.94 -11.18
CA ALA A 3 17.31 0.44 -11.06
C ALA A 3 16.01 0.47 -10.24
N LEU A 4 15.97 1.24 -9.17
CA LEU A 4 14.72 1.60 -8.54
C LEU A 4 14.21 2.86 -9.21
N VAL A 5 13.00 2.78 -9.75
CA VAL A 5 12.25 3.91 -10.30
C VAL A 5 11.09 4.22 -9.37
N ASP A 6 11.00 5.45 -8.90
CA ASP A 6 10.03 5.88 -7.88
C ASP A 6 9.42 7.23 -8.26
N VAL A 7 8.10 7.28 -8.35
CA VAL A 7 7.37 8.48 -8.77
C VAL A 7 7.39 9.54 -7.66
N ASN A 8 7.78 10.76 -8.02
CA ASN A 8 7.88 11.87 -7.09
C ASN A 8 6.49 12.30 -6.59
N SER A 9 6.28 12.26 -5.26
CA SER A 9 5.03 12.72 -4.60
C SER A 9 3.76 12.16 -5.28
N PHE A 10 3.75 10.88 -5.59
CA PHE A 10 2.88 10.20 -6.55
C PHE A 10 1.42 10.66 -6.52
N TYR A 11 0.69 10.53 -5.42
CA TYR A 11 -0.74 10.89 -5.38
C TYR A 11 -0.97 12.38 -5.66
N ALA A 12 -0.14 13.26 -5.08
CA ALA A 12 -0.25 14.70 -5.33
C ALA A 12 0.08 15.03 -6.80
N SER A 13 1.05 14.33 -7.40
CA SER A 13 1.40 14.49 -8.81
C SER A 13 0.28 14.00 -9.74
N CYS A 14 -0.39 12.88 -9.42
CA CYS A 14 -1.56 12.41 -10.18
C CYS A 14 -2.69 13.46 -10.23
N GLU A 15 -2.94 14.17 -9.12
CA GLU A 15 -3.94 15.23 -9.07
C GLU A 15 -3.56 16.44 -9.95
N THR A 16 -2.28 16.76 -10.02
CA THR A 16 -1.81 17.95 -10.78
C THR A 16 -1.72 17.70 -12.29
N VAL A 17 -1.56 16.47 -12.76
CA VAL A 17 -1.51 16.14 -14.19
C VAL A 17 -2.73 16.67 -14.95
N PHE A 18 -3.93 16.55 -14.37
CA PHE A 18 -5.20 16.98 -14.98
C PHE A 18 -5.63 18.37 -14.54
N ARG A 19 -4.83 19.07 -13.75
CA ARG A 19 -5.10 20.38 -13.17
C ARG A 19 -3.89 21.31 -13.33
N PRO A 20 -3.64 21.82 -14.56
CA PRO A 20 -2.51 22.73 -14.83
C PRO A 20 -2.51 23.99 -13.95
N ASP A 21 -3.69 24.42 -13.51
CA ASP A 21 -3.89 25.54 -12.59
C ASP A 21 -3.30 25.31 -11.19
N LEU A 22 -2.95 24.07 -10.84
CA LEU A 22 -2.30 23.71 -9.59
C LEU A 22 -0.76 23.72 -9.67
N LYS A 23 -0.18 23.98 -10.83
CA LYS A 23 1.27 24.03 -10.99
C LYS A 23 1.87 25.15 -10.12
N GLY A 24 2.85 24.78 -9.28
CA GLY A 24 3.47 25.69 -8.32
C GLY A 24 2.63 26.01 -7.08
N ARG A 25 1.46 25.40 -6.94
CA ARG A 25 0.59 25.52 -5.76
C ARG A 25 0.80 24.31 -4.81
N PRO A 26 0.78 24.51 -3.47
CA PRO A 26 0.83 23.40 -2.55
C PRO A 26 -0.37 22.47 -2.73
N VAL A 27 -0.09 21.17 -2.92
CA VAL A 27 -1.11 20.11 -3.08
C VAL A 27 -0.91 19.03 -2.04
N VAL A 28 -2.00 18.60 -1.42
CA VAL A 28 -2.00 17.46 -0.48
C VAL A 28 -3.12 16.50 -0.81
N VAL A 29 -2.88 15.22 -0.53
CA VAL A 29 -3.89 14.16 -0.58
C VAL A 29 -4.08 13.59 0.81
N LEU A 30 -5.33 13.38 1.20
CA LEU A 30 -5.73 12.90 2.49
C LEU A 30 -6.01 11.39 2.48
N SER A 31 -5.83 10.78 3.64
CA SER A 31 -6.18 9.39 3.89
C SER A 31 -7.69 9.17 3.92
N ASN A 32 -8.11 7.92 4.12
CA ASN A 32 -9.51 7.57 4.32
C ASN A 32 -10.19 8.48 5.35
N ASN A 33 -11.45 8.86 5.08
CA ASN A 33 -12.25 9.81 5.86
C ASN A 33 -11.64 11.22 5.93
N ASP A 34 -10.85 11.60 4.94
CA ASP A 34 -10.14 12.89 4.88
C ASP A 34 -9.37 13.20 6.17
N GLY A 35 -8.79 12.15 6.77
CA GLY A 35 -8.26 12.21 8.13
C GLY A 35 -6.90 12.85 8.24
N CYS A 36 -5.90 12.33 7.55
CA CYS A 36 -4.50 12.74 7.67
C CYS A 36 -3.85 12.91 6.30
N VAL A 37 -2.83 13.73 6.21
CA VAL A 37 -2.02 13.92 5.00
C VAL A 37 -1.23 12.66 4.68
N ILE A 38 -1.41 12.09 3.50
CA ILE A 38 -0.69 10.90 3.01
C ILE A 38 0.17 11.16 1.76
N ALA A 39 -0.03 12.29 1.09
CA ALA A 39 0.86 12.74 0.03
C ALA A 39 0.93 14.26 0.01
N ARG A 40 2.08 14.79 -0.44
CA ARG A 40 2.39 16.22 -0.44
C ARG A 40 3.22 16.55 -1.68
N SER A 41 2.87 17.63 -2.39
CA SER A 41 3.73 18.19 -3.43
C SER A 41 5.02 18.78 -2.82
N ALA A 42 5.96 19.17 -3.66
CA ALA A 42 7.19 19.84 -3.23
C ALA A 42 6.88 21.14 -2.49
N GLU A 43 6.00 21.94 -3.02
CA GLU A 43 5.55 23.22 -2.45
C GLU A 43 4.88 23.01 -1.06
N ALA A 44 4.10 21.93 -0.92
CA ALA A 44 3.49 21.59 0.37
C ALA A 44 4.54 21.17 1.42
N LYS A 45 5.65 20.55 1.00
CA LYS A 45 6.78 20.22 1.88
C LYS A 45 7.54 21.48 2.31
N GLU A 46 7.76 22.44 1.40
CA GLU A 46 8.45 23.70 1.64
C GLU A 46 7.74 24.57 2.68
N ILE A 47 6.42 24.60 2.71
CA ILE A 47 5.64 25.33 3.73
C ILE A 47 5.49 24.54 5.06
N GLY A 48 6.18 23.40 5.22
CA GLY A 48 6.28 22.65 6.47
C GLY A 48 5.16 21.67 6.76
N ILE A 49 4.26 21.36 5.79
CA ILE A 49 3.26 20.31 5.99
C ILE A 49 3.97 18.96 6.15
N THR A 50 3.65 18.19 7.20
CA THR A 50 4.26 16.91 7.50
C THR A 50 3.35 15.72 7.16
N MET A 51 3.97 14.56 6.91
CA MET A 51 3.25 13.32 6.63
C MET A 51 2.56 12.79 7.88
N GLY A 52 1.32 12.30 7.74
CA GLY A 52 0.54 11.76 8.85
C GLY A 52 -0.15 12.82 9.71
N GLU A 53 0.03 14.09 9.42
CA GLU A 53 -0.62 15.17 10.16
C GLU A 53 -2.14 15.14 9.96
N PRO A 54 -2.94 15.25 11.06
CA PRO A 54 -4.40 15.31 10.97
C PRO A 54 -4.87 16.59 10.27
N PHE A 55 -5.68 16.46 9.23
CA PHE A 55 -6.18 17.59 8.43
C PHE A 55 -6.88 18.64 9.28
N PHE A 56 -7.70 18.22 10.26
CA PHE A 56 -8.46 19.16 11.10
C PHE A 56 -7.57 20.11 11.92
N LYS A 57 -6.32 19.71 12.24
CA LYS A 57 -5.34 20.53 12.96
C LYS A 57 -4.64 21.55 12.07
N GLN A 58 -4.66 21.32 10.75
CA GLN A 58 -3.92 22.12 9.78
C GLN A 58 -4.81 23.05 8.92
N ARG A 59 -6.11 23.10 9.20
CA ARG A 59 -7.07 23.87 8.38
C ARG A 59 -6.68 25.33 8.18
N ASP A 60 -6.19 26.00 9.21
CA ASP A 60 -5.80 27.40 9.13
C ASP A 60 -4.53 27.59 8.29
N LEU A 61 -3.54 26.70 8.42
CA LEU A 61 -2.37 26.66 7.58
C LEU A 61 -2.77 26.47 6.10
N PHE A 62 -3.66 25.53 5.83
CA PHE A 62 -4.13 25.22 4.47
C PHE A 62 -4.87 26.40 3.85
N ARG A 63 -5.70 27.11 4.62
CA ARG A 63 -6.37 28.34 4.16
C ARG A 63 -5.35 29.44 3.87
N ARG A 64 -4.40 29.67 4.77
CA ARG A 64 -3.37 30.73 4.65
C ARG A 64 -2.54 30.58 3.39
N TYR A 65 -2.13 29.36 3.06
CA TYR A 65 -1.28 29.07 1.90
C TYR A 65 -2.05 28.59 0.67
N ASN A 66 -3.38 28.69 0.69
CA ASN A 66 -4.25 28.25 -0.41
C ASN A 66 -3.92 26.83 -0.89
N VAL A 67 -3.74 25.88 0.05
CA VAL A 67 -3.38 24.49 -0.23
C VAL A 67 -4.53 23.78 -0.94
N ALA A 68 -4.26 23.21 -2.11
CA ALA A 68 -5.22 22.35 -2.79
C ALA A 68 -5.27 20.99 -2.09
N THR A 69 -6.46 20.57 -1.66
CA THR A 69 -6.67 19.37 -0.84
C THR A 69 -7.58 18.41 -1.55
N PHE A 70 -7.19 17.14 -1.61
CA PHE A 70 -7.93 16.07 -2.28
C PHE A 70 -8.12 14.88 -1.34
N SER A 71 -9.29 14.23 -1.44
CA SER A 71 -9.49 12.87 -0.91
C SER A 71 -8.74 11.86 -1.77
N SER A 72 -8.36 10.71 -1.21
CA SER A 72 -7.69 9.64 -1.97
C SER A 72 -8.55 9.11 -3.11
N ASN A 73 -8.09 9.26 -4.36
CA ASN A 73 -8.70 8.74 -5.58
C ASN A 73 -7.93 7.53 -6.09
N TYR A 74 -8.09 6.40 -5.40
CA TYR A 74 -7.32 5.19 -5.72
C TYR A 74 -7.59 4.64 -7.11
N GLU A 75 -8.76 4.88 -7.67
CA GLU A 75 -9.09 4.51 -9.04
C GLU A 75 -8.21 5.23 -10.05
N LEU A 76 -8.03 6.55 -9.88
CA LEU A 76 -7.13 7.36 -10.70
C LEU A 76 -5.66 6.94 -10.47
N TYR A 77 -5.25 6.78 -9.21
CA TYR A 77 -3.86 6.47 -8.89
C TYR A 77 -3.44 5.08 -9.38
N ALA A 78 -4.35 4.10 -9.32
CA ALA A 78 -4.09 2.76 -9.85
C ALA A 78 -3.89 2.77 -11.39
N ASP A 79 -4.68 3.53 -12.13
CA ASP A 79 -4.52 3.66 -13.58
C ASP A 79 -3.22 4.39 -13.95
N MET A 80 -2.91 5.49 -13.26
CA MET A 80 -1.66 6.23 -13.49
C MET A 80 -0.43 5.38 -13.13
N SER A 81 -0.50 4.60 -12.05
CA SER A 81 0.52 3.60 -11.70
C SER A 81 0.71 2.58 -12.82
N ASN A 82 -0.38 1.99 -13.30
CA ASN A 82 -0.32 1.00 -14.39
C ASN A 82 0.36 1.57 -15.65
N ARG A 83 0.09 2.82 -16.00
CA ARG A 83 0.77 3.50 -17.16
C ARG A 83 2.27 3.66 -16.95
N VAL A 84 2.69 4.01 -15.73
CA VAL A 84 4.11 4.07 -15.37
C VAL A 84 4.74 2.69 -15.48
N MET A 85 4.12 1.66 -14.85
CA MET A 85 4.66 0.30 -14.83
C MET A 85 4.77 -0.29 -16.23
N THR A 86 3.74 -0.13 -17.07
CA THR A 86 3.78 -0.54 -18.50
C THR A 86 4.90 0.17 -19.27
N THR A 87 5.15 1.46 -19.00
CA THR A 87 6.28 2.17 -19.61
C THR A 87 7.61 1.54 -19.20
N LEU A 88 7.78 1.15 -17.94
CA LEU A 88 8.99 0.51 -17.46
C LEU A 88 9.18 -0.91 -18.01
N GLU A 89 8.11 -1.67 -18.16
CA GLU A 89 8.12 -3.02 -18.75
C GLU A 89 8.59 -3.02 -20.22
N ILE A 90 8.29 -1.94 -20.97
CA ILE A 90 8.79 -1.77 -22.35
C ILE A 90 10.30 -1.46 -22.36
N MET A 91 10.80 -0.78 -21.33
CA MET A 91 12.20 -0.30 -21.27
C MET A 91 13.16 -1.29 -20.60
N SER A 92 12.66 -2.22 -19.79
CA SER A 92 13.47 -3.17 -19.01
C SER A 92 13.02 -4.61 -19.26
N PRO A 93 13.95 -5.58 -19.41
CA PRO A 93 13.60 -6.96 -19.67
C PRO A 93 12.80 -7.63 -18.54
N ARG A 94 13.01 -7.19 -17.30
CA ARG A 94 12.28 -7.69 -16.12
C ARG A 94 11.99 -6.54 -15.17
N VAL A 95 10.76 -6.48 -14.67
CA VAL A 95 10.29 -5.44 -13.74
C VAL A 95 9.59 -6.10 -12.56
N GLU A 96 9.95 -5.72 -11.35
CA GLU A 96 9.22 -6.02 -10.13
C GLU A 96 8.44 -4.79 -9.70
N ILE A 97 7.13 -4.86 -9.71
CA ILE A 97 6.25 -3.82 -9.16
C ILE A 97 6.27 -3.94 -7.64
N TYR A 98 7.06 -3.09 -6.99
CA TYR A 98 7.25 -3.13 -5.54
C TYR A 98 6.11 -2.43 -4.78
N SER A 99 5.62 -1.32 -5.31
CA SER A 99 4.49 -0.58 -4.76
C SER A 99 3.67 0.11 -5.87
N ILE A 100 2.67 0.89 -5.51
CA ILE A 100 1.86 1.66 -6.47
C ILE A 100 2.67 2.74 -7.19
N ASP A 101 3.80 3.17 -6.65
CA ASP A 101 4.64 4.27 -7.13
C ASP A 101 6.11 3.90 -7.35
N GLU A 102 6.49 2.66 -7.05
CA GLU A 102 7.89 2.19 -7.15
C GLU A 102 7.99 0.85 -7.88
N ALA A 103 9.01 0.71 -8.71
CA ALA A 103 9.37 -0.55 -9.36
C ALA A 103 10.89 -0.75 -9.41
N PHE A 104 11.33 -2.00 -9.28
CA PHE A 104 12.70 -2.40 -9.56
C PHE A 104 12.79 -2.93 -10.98
N CYS A 105 13.68 -2.35 -11.79
CA CYS A 105 14.01 -2.80 -13.13
C CYS A 105 15.33 -3.57 -13.09
N ASP A 106 15.39 -4.72 -13.74
CA ASP A 106 16.64 -5.46 -13.90
C ASP A 106 17.47 -4.86 -15.02
N LEU A 107 18.65 -4.38 -14.69
CA LEU A 107 19.62 -3.83 -15.63
C LEU A 107 20.77 -4.80 -15.97
N THR A 108 20.59 -6.10 -15.70
CA THR A 108 21.58 -7.12 -16.04
C THR A 108 21.75 -7.16 -17.57
N GLY A 109 22.98 -6.97 -18.03
CA GLY A 109 23.30 -6.87 -19.46
C GLY A 109 23.22 -5.45 -20.05
N VAL A 110 22.38 -4.55 -19.53
CA VAL A 110 22.29 -3.16 -20.01
C VAL A 110 23.61 -2.42 -19.85
N ARG A 111 24.31 -2.65 -18.74
CA ARG A 111 25.65 -2.09 -18.45
C ARG A 111 26.67 -2.35 -19.56
N ASN A 112 26.55 -3.47 -20.27
CA ASN A 112 27.51 -3.84 -21.33
C ASN A 112 27.28 -3.07 -22.62
N CYS A 113 26.10 -2.50 -22.81
CA CYS A 113 25.67 -1.83 -24.03
C CYS A 113 25.52 -0.31 -23.88
N ARG A 114 25.32 0.17 -22.66
CA ARG A 114 24.90 1.57 -22.40
C ARG A 114 25.48 2.09 -21.09
N ASN A 115 25.67 3.41 -21.01
CA ASN A 115 25.92 4.09 -19.75
C ASN A 115 24.64 4.06 -18.88
N LEU A 116 24.75 3.60 -17.63
CA LEU A 116 23.60 3.40 -16.75
C LEU A 116 22.95 4.72 -16.30
N GLU A 117 23.76 5.77 -16.09
CA GLU A 117 23.22 7.09 -15.72
C GLU A 117 22.43 7.70 -16.88
N ASP A 118 22.89 7.56 -18.12
CA ASP A 118 22.17 8.04 -19.31
C ASP A 118 20.90 7.22 -19.55
N PHE A 119 20.93 5.92 -19.29
CA PHE A 119 19.73 5.09 -19.33
C PHE A 119 18.72 5.50 -18.26
N GLY A 120 19.17 5.84 -17.06
CA GLY A 120 18.33 6.40 -16.01
C GLY A 120 17.66 7.73 -16.41
N LYS A 121 18.38 8.60 -17.14
CA LYS A 121 17.82 9.84 -17.69
C LYS A 121 16.76 9.56 -18.76
N GLU A 122 17.01 8.57 -19.62
CA GLU A 122 16.04 8.12 -20.63
C GLU A 122 14.75 7.57 -19.97
N ILE A 123 14.87 6.73 -18.94
CA ILE A 123 13.71 6.27 -18.15
C ILE A 123 12.90 7.47 -17.65
N ARG A 124 13.54 8.46 -17.05
CA ARG A 124 12.88 9.67 -16.56
C ARG A 124 12.15 10.44 -17.69
N ALA A 125 12.81 10.62 -18.81
CA ALA A 125 12.25 11.34 -19.97
C ALA A 125 11.04 10.58 -20.54
N THR A 126 11.14 9.27 -20.72
CA THR A 126 10.08 8.43 -21.29
C THR A 126 8.87 8.35 -20.37
N VAL A 127 9.06 8.17 -19.05
CA VAL A 127 7.96 8.18 -18.08
C VAL A 127 7.27 9.55 -18.08
N LEU A 128 8.03 10.65 -18.09
CA LEU A 128 7.47 12.00 -18.15
C LEU A 128 6.67 12.22 -19.44
N GLN A 129 7.19 11.80 -20.58
CA GLN A 129 6.52 11.91 -21.87
C GLN A 129 5.20 11.14 -21.91
N ASN A 130 5.18 9.91 -21.39
CA ASN A 130 4.03 9.01 -21.48
C ASN A 130 2.96 9.30 -20.42
N THR A 131 3.33 9.85 -19.26
CA THR A 131 2.44 9.95 -18.10
C THR A 131 2.34 11.34 -17.50
N HIS A 132 3.18 12.28 -17.89
CA HIS A 132 3.39 13.58 -17.25
C HIS A 132 3.81 13.51 -15.76
N LEU A 133 4.22 12.32 -15.29
CA LEU A 133 4.75 12.13 -13.95
C LEU A 133 6.29 12.15 -13.97
N THR A 134 6.89 12.75 -12.95
CA THR A 134 8.33 12.74 -12.77
C THR A 134 8.77 11.61 -11.85
N VAL A 135 9.91 10.98 -12.13
CA VAL A 135 10.45 9.89 -11.32
C VAL A 135 11.88 10.18 -10.86
N GLY A 136 12.28 9.62 -9.72
CA GLY A 136 13.67 9.48 -9.32
C GLY A 136 14.19 8.11 -9.71
N VAL A 137 15.45 8.00 -10.13
CA VAL A 137 16.07 6.73 -10.52
C VAL A 137 17.33 6.50 -9.69
N GLY A 138 17.38 5.37 -8.97
CA GLY A 138 18.55 4.95 -8.22
C GLY A 138 19.07 3.62 -8.73
N ILE A 139 20.33 3.57 -9.16
CA ILE A 139 20.94 2.38 -9.79
C ILE A 139 22.05 1.82 -8.90
N ALA A 140 22.02 0.52 -8.62
CA ALA A 140 23.02 -0.17 -7.82
C ALA A 140 23.02 -1.69 -8.01
N GLN A 141 23.99 -2.37 -7.39
CA GLN A 141 24.13 -3.83 -7.46
C GLN A 141 23.05 -4.58 -6.67
N THR A 142 22.51 -3.98 -5.61
CA THR A 142 21.50 -4.58 -4.72
C THR A 142 20.28 -3.68 -4.60
N LYS A 143 19.16 -4.24 -4.19
CA LYS A 143 17.91 -3.48 -3.98
C LYS A 143 18.06 -2.41 -2.89
N THR A 144 18.75 -2.74 -1.79
CA THR A 144 18.99 -1.77 -0.69
C THR A 144 19.86 -0.60 -1.16
N LEU A 145 20.90 -0.85 -1.93
CA LEU A 145 21.72 0.21 -2.51
C LEU A 145 20.96 1.02 -3.58
N ALA A 146 20.10 0.39 -4.38
CA ALA A 146 19.25 1.10 -5.35
C ALA A 146 18.25 2.04 -4.64
N LYS A 147 17.68 1.60 -3.50
CA LYS A 147 16.86 2.46 -2.62
C LYS A 147 17.65 3.64 -2.07
N LEU A 148 18.89 3.42 -1.63
CA LEU A 148 19.77 4.47 -1.14
C LEU A 148 20.14 5.47 -2.25
N ALA A 149 20.43 4.97 -3.46
CA ALA A 149 20.67 5.78 -4.65
C ALA A 149 19.45 6.64 -5.01
N ASN A 150 18.25 6.06 -4.98
CA ASN A 150 17.00 6.78 -5.24
C ASN A 150 16.72 7.86 -4.18
N HIS A 151 16.96 7.57 -2.89
CA HIS A 151 16.91 8.57 -1.82
C HIS A 151 17.79 9.77 -2.15
N ALA A 152 19.04 9.53 -2.58
CA ALA A 152 19.97 10.58 -2.98
C ALA A 152 19.50 11.33 -4.24
N ALA A 153 18.98 10.63 -5.24
CA ALA A 153 18.43 11.21 -6.46
C ALA A 153 17.28 12.20 -6.18
N LYS A 154 16.43 11.90 -5.20
CA LYS A 154 15.34 12.76 -4.76
C LYS A 154 15.81 13.91 -3.87
N LYS A 155 16.68 13.64 -2.88
CA LYS A 155 17.15 14.62 -1.89
C LYS A 155 18.00 15.70 -2.54
N TRP A 156 18.85 15.33 -3.49
CA TRP A 156 19.75 16.24 -4.21
C TRP A 156 19.42 16.32 -5.69
N GLN A 157 18.12 16.43 -6.00
CA GLN A 157 17.62 16.38 -7.38
C GLN A 157 18.24 17.43 -8.30
N ARG A 158 18.55 18.65 -7.79
CA ARG A 158 19.19 19.72 -8.59
C ARG A 158 20.59 19.33 -9.02
N GLN A 159 21.35 18.64 -8.17
CA GLN A 159 22.74 18.23 -8.44
C GLN A 159 22.83 16.94 -9.26
N THR A 160 21.91 16.01 -9.05
CA THR A 160 21.91 14.67 -9.65
C THR A 160 21.10 14.56 -10.94
N GLY A 161 20.31 15.59 -11.27
CA GLY A 161 19.31 15.51 -12.34
C GLY A 161 18.22 14.44 -12.04
N GLY A 162 18.11 13.95 -10.78
CA GLY A 162 17.16 12.92 -10.35
C GLY A 162 17.59 11.49 -10.73
N VAL A 163 18.87 11.27 -11.07
CA VAL A 163 19.45 9.95 -11.33
C VAL A 163 20.74 9.80 -10.54
N VAL A 164 20.89 8.69 -9.84
CA VAL A 164 22.12 8.36 -9.12
C VAL A 164 22.52 6.91 -9.41
N ASP A 165 23.71 6.73 -9.96
CA ASP A 165 24.34 5.42 -10.18
C ASP A 165 25.42 5.19 -9.11
N LEU A 166 25.28 4.11 -8.35
CA LEU A 166 26.21 3.63 -7.32
C LEU A 166 26.99 2.38 -7.78
N SER A 167 27.18 2.19 -9.08
CA SER A 167 28.05 1.11 -9.60
C SER A 167 29.50 1.26 -9.16
N ASN A 168 29.96 2.51 -8.94
CA ASN A 168 31.27 2.81 -8.42
C ASN A 168 31.30 2.71 -6.89
N VAL A 169 32.20 1.87 -6.35
CA VAL A 169 32.31 1.58 -4.92
C VAL A 169 32.69 2.83 -4.10
N ASP A 170 33.56 3.69 -4.63
CA ASP A 170 33.97 4.91 -3.92
C ASP A 170 32.79 5.89 -3.81
N ARG A 171 32.02 6.04 -4.90
CA ARG A 171 30.79 6.85 -4.91
C ARG A 171 29.75 6.29 -3.93
N GLN A 172 29.61 4.97 -3.89
CA GLN A 172 28.74 4.26 -2.94
C GLN A 172 29.17 4.55 -1.50
N ARG A 173 30.45 4.39 -1.16
CA ARG A 173 30.99 4.64 0.19
C ARG A 173 30.83 6.09 0.62
N ARG A 174 31.10 7.04 -0.28
CA ARG A 174 30.89 8.48 -0.01
C ARG A 174 29.43 8.77 0.31
N LEU A 175 28.48 8.25 -0.47
CA LEU A 175 27.05 8.43 -0.18
C LEU A 175 26.66 7.83 1.17
N MET A 176 27.08 6.58 1.44
CA MET A 176 26.78 5.90 2.70
C MET A 176 27.33 6.66 3.94
N SER A 177 28.44 7.37 3.82
CA SER A 177 29.01 8.13 4.94
C SER A 177 28.22 9.37 5.33
N ILE A 178 27.40 9.92 4.41
CA ILE A 178 26.59 11.12 4.65
C ILE A 178 25.11 10.83 4.87
N VAL A 179 24.64 9.60 4.58
CA VAL A 179 23.25 9.22 4.79
C VAL A 179 23.05 8.69 6.20
N PRO A 180 22.17 9.32 7.01
CA PRO A 180 21.84 8.84 8.34
C PRO A 180 21.31 7.40 8.33
N VAL A 181 21.57 6.66 9.40
CA VAL A 181 21.17 5.24 9.48
C VAL A 181 19.66 5.04 9.44
N GLU A 182 18.87 6.00 9.91
CA GLU A 182 17.40 5.99 9.85
C GLU A 182 16.83 6.12 8.43
N ASP A 183 17.61 6.63 7.47
CA ASP A 183 17.22 6.75 6.07
C ASP A 183 17.55 5.48 5.26
N VAL A 184 18.17 4.48 5.89
CA VAL A 184 18.42 3.17 5.28
C VAL A 184 17.14 2.35 5.24
N TRP A 185 16.84 1.79 4.07
CA TRP A 185 15.67 0.92 3.89
C TRP A 185 15.66 -0.26 4.88
N GLY A 186 14.55 -0.44 5.58
CA GLY A 186 14.40 -1.45 6.63
C GLY A 186 14.81 -1.00 8.04
N VAL A 187 15.40 0.19 8.19
CA VAL A 187 15.76 0.76 9.48
C VAL A 187 14.63 1.68 10.00
N GLY A 188 13.72 1.12 10.78
CA GLY A 188 12.65 1.88 11.42
C GLY A 188 13.09 2.55 12.73
N ARG A 189 12.26 3.43 13.30
CA ARG A 189 12.54 4.24 14.51
C ARG A 189 13.12 3.46 15.70
N ARG A 190 12.64 2.22 15.94
CA ARG A 190 13.16 1.38 17.04
C ARG A 190 14.56 0.88 16.76
N ILE A 191 14.81 0.49 15.51
CA ILE A 191 16.13 0.00 15.07
C ILE A 191 17.12 1.13 15.05
N SER A 192 16.79 2.31 14.48
CA SER A 192 17.70 3.47 14.42
C SER A 192 18.08 3.95 15.82
N LYS A 193 17.12 4.03 16.76
CA LYS A 193 17.42 4.40 18.16
C LYS A 193 18.45 3.45 18.80
N LYS A 194 18.31 2.14 18.54
CA LYS A 194 19.23 1.14 19.09
C LYS A 194 20.59 1.17 18.39
N LEU A 195 20.64 1.38 17.08
CA LEU A 195 21.88 1.55 16.31
C LEU A 195 22.65 2.80 16.76
N ASN A 196 21.96 3.93 16.90
CA ASN A 196 22.55 5.18 17.40
C ASN A 196 23.13 5.02 18.82
N ALA A 197 22.47 4.27 19.69
CA ALA A 197 23.00 3.95 21.04
C ALA A 197 24.27 3.06 20.98
N MET A 198 24.50 2.35 19.89
CA MET A 198 25.70 1.55 19.63
C MET A 198 26.78 2.36 18.88
N GLY A 199 26.57 3.64 18.63
CA GLY A 199 27.49 4.52 17.86
C GLY A 199 27.40 4.37 16.34
N ILE A 200 26.37 3.66 15.83
CA ILE A 200 26.13 3.46 14.39
C ILE A 200 25.13 4.51 13.93
N THR A 201 25.62 5.60 13.33
CA THR A 201 24.81 6.79 13.00
C THR A 201 24.58 6.98 11.50
N ASN A 202 25.34 6.31 10.63
CA ASN A 202 25.20 6.41 9.18
C ASN A 202 25.24 5.04 8.50
N ALA A 203 24.88 5.00 7.23
CA ALA A 203 24.81 3.78 6.43
C ALA A 203 26.16 3.08 6.27
N CYS A 204 27.28 3.85 6.22
CA CYS A 204 28.61 3.29 6.10
C CYS A 204 29.01 2.51 7.36
N GLN A 205 28.81 3.10 8.54
CA GLN A 205 29.07 2.43 9.81
C GLN A 205 28.20 1.17 9.97
N LEU A 206 26.94 1.22 9.51
CA LEU A 206 26.06 0.05 9.49
C LEU A 206 26.63 -1.05 8.59
N ALA A 207 27.07 -0.71 7.38
CA ALA A 207 27.69 -1.65 6.44
C ALA A 207 28.98 -2.26 7.01
N ASP A 208 29.78 -1.51 7.75
CA ASP A 208 31.05 -1.98 8.34
C ASP A 208 30.86 -2.80 9.62
N THR A 209 29.66 -2.77 10.23
CA THR A 209 29.37 -3.52 11.46
C THR A 209 29.32 -5.03 11.16
N SER A 210 29.95 -5.84 12.02
CA SER A 210 29.95 -7.31 11.89
C SER A 210 28.52 -7.86 11.80
N THR A 211 28.26 -8.71 10.81
CA THR A 211 26.98 -9.40 10.63
C THR A 211 26.59 -10.24 11.84
N TRP A 212 27.58 -10.81 12.56
CA TRP A 212 27.34 -11.52 13.81
C TRP A 212 26.78 -10.60 14.90
N VAL A 213 27.32 -9.38 15.05
CA VAL A 213 26.82 -8.39 16.01
C VAL A 213 25.39 -7.98 15.65
N ILE A 214 25.13 -7.72 14.38
CA ILE A 214 23.80 -7.36 13.90
C ILE A 214 22.81 -8.53 14.15
N ARG A 215 23.19 -9.74 13.82
CA ARG A 215 22.34 -10.93 14.05
C ARG A 215 22.01 -11.14 15.53
N LYS A 216 23.00 -11.00 16.41
CA LYS A 216 22.87 -11.17 17.86
C LYS A 216 21.94 -10.11 18.48
N HIS A 217 22.05 -8.84 18.05
CA HIS A 217 21.34 -7.72 18.69
C HIS A 217 20.01 -7.35 17.99
N PHE A 218 19.80 -7.78 16.77
CA PHE A 218 18.61 -7.46 15.96
C PHE A 218 17.99 -8.74 15.38
N ASN A 219 18.06 -8.93 14.06
CA ASN A 219 17.46 -10.05 13.37
C ASN A 219 18.12 -10.32 12.00
N VAL A 220 17.69 -11.41 11.35
CA VAL A 220 18.17 -11.78 10.00
C VAL A 220 17.85 -10.75 8.93
N VAL A 221 16.75 -10.00 9.07
CA VAL A 221 16.35 -9.01 8.06
C VAL A 221 17.37 -7.87 8.02
N LEU A 222 17.76 -7.32 9.19
CA LEU A 222 18.78 -6.28 9.25
C LEU A 222 20.17 -6.81 8.85
N GLU A 223 20.49 -8.07 9.14
CA GLU A 223 21.71 -8.70 8.65
C GLU A 223 21.76 -8.72 7.12
N ARG A 224 20.67 -9.09 6.46
CA ARG A 224 20.57 -9.03 4.99
C ARG A 224 20.74 -7.61 4.47
N THR A 225 20.14 -6.61 5.13
CA THR A 225 20.34 -5.19 4.81
C THR A 225 21.81 -4.80 4.87
N VAL A 226 22.55 -5.23 5.88
CA VAL A 226 24.01 -4.99 6.00
C VAL A 226 24.77 -5.62 4.84
N ARG A 227 24.48 -6.87 4.49
CA ARG A 227 25.10 -7.54 3.33
C ARG A 227 24.80 -6.83 2.03
N GLU A 228 23.56 -6.41 1.82
CA GLU A 228 23.16 -5.65 0.63
C GLU A 228 23.86 -4.28 0.53
N LEU A 229 24.07 -3.57 1.65
CA LEU A 229 24.88 -2.36 1.68
C LEU A 229 26.36 -2.59 1.30
N ARG A 230 26.86 -3.80 1.46
CA ARG A 230 28.21 -4.21 1.01
C ARG A 230 28.27 -4.61 -0.46
N GLY A 231 27.12 -4.66 -1.14
CA GLY A 231 27.01 -5.12 -2.52
C GLY A 231 26.76 -6.62 -2.68
N GLU A 232 26.49 -7.36 -1.59
CA GLU A 232 26.13 -8.78 -1.61
C GLU A 232 24.62 -8.91 -1.85
N PRO A 233 24.12 -9.39 -3.01
CA PRO A 233 22.70 -9.49 -3.27
C PRO A 233 22.07 -10.58 -2.41
N CYS A 234 21.11 -10.19 -1.57
CA CYS A 234 20.32 -11.06 -0.72
C CYS A 234 18.84 -11.09 -1.10
N LEU A 235 18.41 -10.16 -1.94
CA LEU A 235 17.04 -10.02 -2.42
C LEU A 235 17.04 -10.14 -3.95
N GLU A 236 16.39 -11.16 -4.45
CA GLU A 236 16.20 -11.38 -5.88
C GLU A 236 15.03 -10.53 -6.41
N LEU A 237 14.92 -10.44 -7.74
CA LEU A 237 13.77 -9.82 -8.39
C LEU A 237 12.57 -10.77 -8.29
N GLU A 238 11.45 -10.28 -7.73
CA GLU A 238 10.20 -11.00 -7.63
C GLU A 238 9.29 -10.64 -8.83
N GLU A 239 9.36 -11.41 -9.91
CA GLU A 239 8.53 -11.18 -11.11
C GLU A 239 7.07 -11.50 -10.86
N PHE A 240 6.78 -12.43 -9.96
CA PHE A 240 5.43 -12.83 -9.58
C PHE A 240 5.23 -12.64 -8.09
N ALA A 241 4.15 -11.97 -7.72
CA ALA A 241 3.79 -11.83 -6.33
C ALA A 241 3.52 -13.22 -5.70
N PRO A 242 4.08 -13.52 -4.53
CA PRO A 242 3.78 -14.78 -3.84
C PRO A 242 2.29 -14.89 -3.53
N ALA A 243 1.79 -16.13 -3.47
CA ALA A 243 0.40 -16.39 -3.09
C ALA A 243 0.09 -15.76 -1.72
N LYS A 244 -1.03 -15.07 -1.62
CA LYS A 244 -1.45 -14.43 -0.37
C LYS A 244 -1.67 -15.49 0.71
N GLN A 245 -1.17 -15.20 1.90
CA GLN A 245 -1.34 -16.06 3.08
C GLN A 245 -2.48 -15.58 3.97
N GLU A 246 -2.86 -14.32 3.84
CA GLU A 246 -3.96 -13.68 4.56
C GLU A 246 -4.67 -12.64 3.69
N ILE A 247 -5.98 -12.51 3.86
CA ILE A 247 -6.78 -11.44 3.25
C ILE A 247 -7.50 -10.69 4.35
N VAL A 248 -7.21 -9.38 4.47
CA VAL A 248 -7.89 -8.49 5.43
C VAL A 248 -8.73 -7.48 4.67
N CYS A 249 -10.02 -7.41 5.01
CA CYS A 249 -10.92 -6.36 4.57
C CYS A 249 -11.40 -5.57 5.78
N SER A 250 -11.02 -4.30 5.89
CA SER A 250 -11.38 -3.43 7.00
C SER A 250 -11.48 -1.97 6.55
N ARG A 251 -12.29 -1.20 7.25
CA ARG A 251 -12.39 0.25 7.06
C ARG A 251 -12.57 0.97 8.38
N SER A 252 -12.00 2.17 8.48
CA SER A 252 -12.44 3.13 9.48
C SER A 252 -13.74 3.75 9.00
N PHE A 253 -14.70 3.89 9.90
CA PHE A 253 -16.02 4.44 9.59
C PHE A 253 -15.95 5.95 9.39
N GLY A 254 -16.81 6.48 8.51
CA GLY A 254 -16.97 7.92 8.31
C GLY A 254 -17.60 8.60 9.51
N GLU A 255 -18.51 7.89 10.18
CA GLU A 255 -19.10 8.21 11.47
C GLU A 255 -18.92 7.06 12.45
N ARG A 256 -18.85 7.36 13.74
CA ARG A 256 -18.68 6.33 14.75
C ARG A 256 -19.93 5.47 14.83
N VAL A 257 -19.76 4.16 14.78
CA VAL A 257 -20.84 3.18 14.88
C VAL A 257 -21.14 2.90 16.35
N THR A 258 -22.41 3.03 16.74
CA THR A 258 -22.93 2.76 18.09
C THR A 258 -23.96 1.64 18.10
N GLU A 259 -24.60 1.38 16.97
CA GLU A 259 -25.67 0.41 16.84
C GLU A 259 -25.15 -0.92 16.29
N TYR A 260 -25.60 -2.03 16.89
CA TYR A 260 -25.23 -3.38 16.46
C TYR A 260 -25.55 -3.64 14.98
N GLU A 261 -26.75 -3.21 14.53
CA GLU A 261 -27.20 -3.45 13.16
C GLU A 261 -26.24 -2.81 12.13
N GLN A 262 -25.76 -1.60 12.38
CA GLN A 262 -24.77 -0.93 11.52
C GLN A 262 -23.44 -1.69 11.50
N MET A 263 -23.01 -2.20 12.66
CA MET A 263 -21.79 -3.00 12.75
C MET A 263 -21.93 -4.34 12.04
N HIS A 264 -23.08 -5.00 12.18
CA HIS A 264 -23.43 -6.23 11.49
C HIS A 264 -23.35 -6.04 9.96
N GLN A 265 -23.97 -4.98 9.43
CA GLN A 265 -23.91 -4.63 8.00
C GLN A 265 -22.46 -4.39 7.53
N ALA A 266 -21.65 -3.71 8.32
CA ALA A 266 -20.23 -3.45 8.01
C ALA A 266 -19.42 -4.75 7.97
N ILE A 267 -19.59 -5.65 8.93
CA ILE A 267 -18.92 -6.96 8.98
C ILE A 267 -19.36 -7.83 7.81
N CYS A 268 -20.66 -7.88 7.49
CA CYS A 268 -21.17 -8.59 6.32
C CYS A 268 -20.53 -8.07 5.01
N SER A 269 -20.42 -6.76 4.87
CA SER A 269 -19.80 -6.12 3.70
C SER A 269 -18.29 -6.42 3.60
N HIS A 270 -17.57 -6.39 4.73
CA HIS A 270 -16.15 -6.74 4.76
C HIS A 270 -15.92 -8.22 4.48
N ALA A 271 -16.77 -9.10 5.01
CA ALA A 271 -16.72 -10.53 4.76
C ALA A 271 -16.98 -10.86 3.29
N ALA A 272 -18.02 -10.26 2.68
CA ALA A 272 -18.33 -10.43 1.26
C ALA A 272 -17.16 -9.96 0.37
N ARG A 273 -16.57 -8.81 0.68
CA ARG A 273 -15.41 -8.32 -0.07
C ARG A 273 -14.15 -9.18 0.12
N ALA A 274 -13.94 -9.73 1.31
CA ALA A 274 -12.84 -10.66 1.56
C ALA A 274 -13.02 -11.96 0.78
N ALA A 275 -14.24 -12.49 0.74
CA ALA A 275 -14.59 -13.69 -0.03
C ALA A 275 -14.40 -13.50 -1.54
N GLU A 276 -14.81 -12.36 -2.10
CA GLU A 276 -14.57 -12.00 -3.51
C GLU A 276 -13.05 -11.99 -3.83
N LYS A 277 -12.22 -11.38 -2.97
CA LYS A 277 -10.77 -11.39 -3.14
C LYS A 277 -10.18 -12.79 -3.03
N LEU A 278 -10.66 -13.61 -2.11
CA LEU A 278 -10.21 -14.99 -1.93
C LEU A 278 -10.46 -15.83 -3.19
N ARG A 279 -11.64 -15.67 -3.79
CA ARG A 279 -11.96 -16.33 -5.06
C ARG A 279 -11.11 -15.83 -6.23
N GLY A 280 -10.80 -14.54 -6.26
CA GLY A 280 -9.85 -13.96 -7.23
C GLY A 280 -8.43 -14.51 -7.12
N GLU A 281 -8.03 -15.01 -5.94
CA GLU A 281 -6.77 -15.72 -5.74
C GLU A 281 -6.89 -17.24 -5.95
N HIS A 282 -8.05 -17.75 -6.37
CA HIS A 282 -8.35 -19.18 -6.53
C HIS A 282 -8.08 -20.03 -5.29
N GLN A 283 -8.40 -19.48 -4.10
CA GLN A 283 -8.13 -20.07 -2.81
C GLN A 283 -9.41 -20.28 -1.99
N TYR A 284 -9.33 -21.18 -1.01
CA TYR A 284 -10.31 -21.44 0.03
C TYR A 284 -9.73 -21.06 1.37
N CYS A 285 -10.51 -20.60 2.33
CA CYS A 285 -10.07 -20.32 3.69
C CYS A 285 -10.74 -21.23 4.70
N ARG A 286 -10.06 -21.51 5.80
CA ARG A 286 -10.60 -22.22 6.96
C ARG A 286 -10.62 -21.35 8.22
N TYR A 287 -9.77 -20.32 8.27
CA TYR A 287 -9.68 -19.39 9.39
C TYR A 287 -10.37 -18.08 9.04
N ILE A 288 -11.33 -17.68 9.89
CA ILE A 288 -12.08 -16.44 9.73
C ILE A 288 -12.05 -15.70 11.06
N SER A 289 -11.69 -14.42 11.03
CA SER A 289 -11.66 -13.56 12.20
C SER A 289 -12.40 -12.27 11.94
N ALA A 290 -13.14 -11.78 12.93
CA ALA A 290 -13.68 -10.42 12.96
C ALA A 290 -13.04 -9.62 14.08
N PHE A 291 -12.87 -8.32 13.87
CA PHE A 291 -12.37 -7.40 14.89
C PHE A 291 -13.10 -6.06 14.85
N VAL A 292 -13.18 -5.43 16.02
CA VAL A 292 -13.74 -4.10 16.21
C VAL A 292 -12.82 -3.24 17.06
N LYS A 293 -12.78 -1.92 16.81
CA LYS A 293 -11.94 -0.99 17.59
C LYS A 293 -12.61 0.37 17.73
N THR A 294 -12.53 0.94 18.94
CA THR A 294 -12.81 2.36 19.20
C THR A 294 -11.59 3.20 18.82
N SER A 295 -11.65 4.52 18.96
CA SER A 295 -10.51 5.39 18.68
C SER A 295 -9.51 5.39 19.83
N PRO A 296 -8.22 5.13 19.59
CA PRO A 296 -7.19 5.27 20.62
C PRO A 296 -6.86 6.75 20.96
N PHE A 297 -7.41 7.69 20.19
CA PHE A 297 -7.17 9.14 20.34
C PHE A 297 -8.36 9.90 20.93
N ALA A 298 -9.43 9.21 21.30
CA ALA A 298 -10.58 9.84 21.96
C ALA A 298 -10.23 10.11 23.43
N ILE A 299 -10.23 11.40 23.82
CA ILE A 299 -9.74 11.83 25.14
C ILE A 299 -10.66 11.40 26.29
N ASN A 300 -11.98 11.34 26.03
CA ASN A 300 -13.00 11.08 27.06
C ASN A 300 -13.77 9.77 26.84
N GLU A 301 -13.24 8.85 26.07
CA GLU A 301 -13.89 7.58 25.76
C GLU A 301 -12.95 6.42 26.11
N PRO A 302 -13.44 5.35 26.77
CA PRO A 302 -12.62 4.20 27.04
C PRO A 302 -12.22 3.50 25.73
N TYR A 303 -10.94 3.17 25.61
CA TYR A 303 -10.49 2.37 24.48
C TYR A 303 -11.02 0.94 24.62
N TYR A 304 -11.66 0.46 23.58
CA TYR A 304 -12.04 -0.93 23.41
C TYR A 304 -11.58 -1.44 22.04
N GLY A 305 -10.87 -2.55 22.03
CA GLY A 305 -10.48 -3.24 20.81
C GLY A 305 -10.42 -4.74 21.08
N ASN A 306 -11.14 -5.51 20.29
CA ASN A 306 -11.20 -6.95 20.45
C ASN A 306 -11.25 -7.65 19.08
N SER A 307 -10.83 -8.91 19.05
CA SER A 307 -10.91 -9.78 17.88
C SER A 307 -11.18 -11.21 18.33
N VAL A 308 -12.01 -11.91 17.58
CA VAL A 308 -12.29 -13.33 17.75
C VAL A 308 -12.19 -14.02 16.41
N SER A 309 -11.78 -15.26 16.43
CA SER A 309 -11.63 -16.10 15.25
C SER A 309 -12.33 -17.43 15.40
N VAL A 310 -12.74 -17.99 14.29
CA VAL A 310 -13.29 -19.33 14.18
C VAL A 310 -12.52 -20.10 13.10
N LYS A 311 -12.27 -21.37 13.36
CA LYS A 311 -11.70 -22.31 12.39
C LYS A 311 -12.80 -23.26 11.93
N LEU A 312 -13.11 -23.20 10.64
CA LEU A 312 -14.10 -24.09 10.03
C LEU A 312 -13.56 -25.51 9.92
N LEU A 313 -14.43 -26.51 9.97
CA LEU A 313 -14.05 -27.92 9.73
C LEU A 313 -13.63 -28.11 8.26
N THR A 314 -14.44 -27.59 7.34
CA THR A 314 -14.19 -27.65 5.89
C THR A 314 -13.82 -26.26 5.34
N PRO A 315 -12.73 -26.12 4.57
CA PRO A 315 -12.39 -24.88 3.91
C PRO A 315 -13.51 -24.42 2.95
N THR A 316 -13.76 -23.10 2.89
CA THR A 316 -14.80 -22.52 2.06
C THR A 316 -14.32 -21.31 1.28
N GLN A 317 -14.95 -21.01 0.14
CA GLN A 317 -14.91 -19.73 -0.58
C GLN A 317 -16.31 -19.12 -0.74
N ASP A 318 -17.34 -19.77 -0.16
CA ASP A 318 -18.72 -19.31 -0.21
C ASP A 318 -18.90 -18.09 0.69
N THR A 319 -19.34 -16.99 0.09
CA THR A 319 -19.56 -15.73 0.81
C THR A 319 -20.55 -15.90 1.97
N ARG A 320 -21.56 -16.76 1.84
CA ARG A 320 -22.56 -17.01 2.89
C ARG A 320 -21.94 -17.64 4.14
N ASP A 321 -21.06 -18.61 3.95
CA ASP A 321 -20.39 -19.30 5.06
C ASP A 321 -19.41 -18.35 5.75
N ILE A 322 -18.68 -17.54 4.97
CA ILE A 322 -17.74 -16.53 5.49
C ILE A 322 -18.48 -15.45 6.26
N ILE A 323 -19.62 -14.93 5.75
CA ILE A 323 -20.47 -13.96 6.46
C ILE A 323 -20.97 -14.55 7.78
N ASN A 324 -21.56 -15.74 7.75
CA ASN A 324 -22.10 -16.40 8.95
C ASN A 324 -21.03 -16.61 10.02
N ALA A 325 -19.83 -17.01 9.62
CA ALA A 325 -18.70 -17.18 10.54
C ALA A 325 -18.23 -15.83 11.11
N ALA A 326 -18.13 -14.79 10.28
CA ALA A 326 -17.72 -13.44 10.71
C ALA A 326 -18.73 -12.80 11.64
N VAL A 327 -20.05 -13.00 11.42
CA VAL A 327 -21.11 -12.51 12.30
C VAL A 327 -21.05 -13.22 13.66
N ARG A 328 -20.90 -14.53 13.70
CA ARG A 328 -20.68 -15.26 14.97
C ARG A 328 -19.45 -14.74 15.73
N CYS A 329 -18.40 -14.36 15.04
CA CYS A 329 -17.26 -13.71 15.69
C CYS A 329 -17.63 -12.34 16.24
N LEU A 330 -18.42 -11.55 15.50
CA LEU A 330 -18.90 -10.23 15.96
C LEU A 330 -19.74 -10.35 17.24
N ASP A 331 -20.66 -11.30 17.31
CA ASP A 331 -21.54 -11.52 18.48
C ASP A 331 -20.74 -11.73 19.77
N ASN A 332 -19.57 -12.33 19.68
CA ASN A 332 -18.68 -12.55 20.83
C ASN A 332 -17.88 -11.32 21.28
N ILE A 333 -17.72 -10.33 20.41
CA ILE A 333 -16.88 -9.15 20.68
C ILE A 333 -17.66 -7.83 20.71
N TRP A 334 -18.93 -7.84 20.32
CA TRP A 334 -19.76 -6.65 20.41
C TRP A 334 -20.01 -6.28 21.87
N ARG A 335 -19.99 -5.00 22.17
CA ARG A 335 -20.37 -4.42 23.46
C ARG A 335 -21.12 -3.12 23.21
N ASP A 336 -22.28 -3.00 23.81
CA ASP A 336 -23.07 -1.77 23.80
C ASP A 336 -22.35 -0.63 24.52
N GLY A 337 -22.72 0.60 24.20
CA GLY A 337 -22.18 1.79 24.83
C GLY A 337 -20.80 2.25 24.32
N HIS A 338 -20.19 1.54 23.37
CA HIS A 338 -18.96 1.95 22.74
C HIS A 338 -19.21 2.65 21.39
N ARG A 339 -18.34 3.63 21.07
CA ARG A 339 -18.35 4.35 19.79
C ARG A 339 -17.25 3.82 18.89
N TYR A 340 -17.58 2.82 18.09
CA TYR A 340 -16.61 2.12 17.25
C TYR A 340 -16.13 2.97 16.07
N GLN A 341 -14.83 2.97 15.81
CA GLN A 341 -14.20 3.69 14.72
C GLN A 341 -13.82 2.80 13.56
N LYS A 342 -13.53 1.53 13.81
CA LYS A 342 -13.03 0.60 12.79
C LYS A 342 -13.52 -0.82 13.06
N ALA A 343 -13.86 -1.51 11.97
CA ALA A 343 -14.11 -2.95 11.99
C ALA A 343 -13.48 -3.61 10.75
N GLY A 344 -13.34 -4.93 10.80
CA GLY A 344 -12.85 -5.70 9.68
C GLY A 344 -12.94 -7.19 9.87
N VAL A 345 -12.75 -7.88 8.75
CA VAL A 345 -12.69 -9.34 8.66
C VAL A 345 -11.34 -9.75 8.08
N MET A 346 -10.75 -10.80 8.63
CA MET A 346 -9.53 -11.42 8.18
C MET A 346 -9.80 -12.89 7.83
N LEU A 347 -9.31 -13.31 6.67
CA LEU A 347 -9.30 -14.70 6.22
C LEU A 347 -7.87 -15.22 6.21
N GLY A 348 -7.68 -16.46 6.62
CA GLY A 348 -6.38 -17.14 6.66
C GLY A 348 -6.53 -18.67 6.57
N ASP A 349 -5.42 -19.38 6.74
CA ASP A 349 -5.35 -20.84 6.59
C ASP A 349 -5.88 -21.24 5.19
N PHE A 350 -5.15 -20.81 4.14
CA PHE A 350 -5.59 -20.91 2.76
C PHE A 350 -5.22 -22.26 2.14
N PHE A 351 -6.10 -22.73 1.26
CA PHE A 351 -5.97 -23.98 0.51
C PHE A 351 -6.20 -23.71 -0.97
N SER A 352 -5.40 -24.35 -1.82
CA SER A 352 -5.61 -24.33 -3.27
C SER A 352 -6.84 -25.14 -3.65
N GLN A 353 -7.43 -24.84 -4.80
CA GLN A 353 -8.55 -25.59 -5.33
C GLN A 353 -8.20 -27.08 -5.50
N GLY A 354 -9.09 -27.98 -5.07
CA GLY A 354 -8.89 -29.44 -5.16
C GLY A 354 -8.06 -30.06 -4.03
N VAL A 355 -7.46 -29.27 -3.12
CA VAL A 355 -6.64 -29.79 -1.99
C VAL A 355 -7.41 -29.87 -0.67
N ALA A 356 -8.60 -29.27 -0.60
CA ALA A 356 -9.42 -29.26 0.60
C ALA A 356 -9.99 -30.68 0.87
N GLN A 357 -9.50 -31.31 1.93
CA GLN A 357 -10.07 -32.56 2.41
C GLN A 357 -11.42 -32.28 3.07
N LEU A 358 -12.47 -32.88 2.51
CA LEU A 358 -13.80 -32.84 3.09
C LEU A 358 -13.86 -33.68 4.37
N ASN A 359 -14.56 -33.16 5.38
CA ASN A 359 -14.79 -33.90 6.62
C ASN A 359 -16.09 -34.70 6.50
N LEU A 360 -16.03 -36.00 6.74
CA LEU A 360 -17.17 -36.90 6.63
C LEU A 360 -18.31 -36.58 7.65
N PHE A 361 -17.96 -35.89 8.73
CA PHE A 361 -18.87 -35.49 9.82
C PHE A 361 -19.29 -34.02 9.77
N ASP A 362 -19.00 -33.34 8.66
CA ASP A 362 -19.38 -31.94 8.48
C ASP A 362 -20.73 -31.87 7.76
N ASP A 363 -21.81 -31.71 8.53
CA ASP A 363 -23.18 -31.54 8.01
C ASP A 363 -23.33 -30.22 7.22
N ALA A 364 -22.36 -29.30 7.35
CA ALA A 364 -22.28 -28.05 6.61
C ALA A 364 -21.36 -28.14 5.36
N ALA A 365 -21.04 -29.37 4.91
CA ALA A 365 -20.23 -29.65 3.71
C ALA A 365 -20.61 -28.73 2.51
N PRO A 366 -19.71 -28.47 1.55
CA PRO A 366 -19.94 -27.47 0.50
C PRO A 366 -21.32 -27.60 -0.11
N ARG A 367 -22.11 -26.54 -0.04
CA ARG A 367 -23.47 -26.52 -0.59
C ARG A 367 -23.44 -26.86 -2.07
N ARG A 368 -24.34 -27.72 -2.51
CA ARG A 368 -24.45 -28.09 -3.94
C ARG A 368 -24.49 -26.82 -4.80
N ASN A 369 -23.70 -26.78 -5.86
CA ASN A 369 -23.56 -25.65 -6.80
C ASN A 369 -23.06 -24.32 -6.17
N SER A 370 -22.45 -24.33 -5.00
CA SER A 370 -21.90 -23.14 -4.34
C SER A 370 -20.93 -22.38 -5.25
N GLU A 371 -19.98 -23.07 -5.86
CA GLU A 371 -18.98 -22.46 -6.76
C GLU A 371 -19.63 -21.78 -7.97
N LYS A 372 -20.62 -22.43 -8.59
CA LYS A 372 -21.35 -21.85 -9.72
C LYS A 372 -22.10 -20.57 -9.33
N LEU A 373 -22.75 -20.60 -8.17
CA LEU A 373 -23.45 -19.41 -7.65
C LEU A 373 -22.48 -18.26 -7.38
N MET A 374 -21.33 -18.51 -6.74
CA MET A 374 -20.34 -17.48 -6.46
C MET A 374 -19.71 -16.92 -7.74
N THR A 375 -19.48 -17.77 -8.74
CA THR A 375 -18.99 -17.35 -10.06
C THR A 375 -19.99 -16.42 -10.75
N VAL A 376 -21.29 -16.77 -10.76
CA VAL A 376 -22.34 -15.91 -11.35
C VAL A 376 -22.44 -14.58 -10.60
N LEU A 377 -22.39 -14.59 -9.27
CA LEU A 377 -22.39 -13.38 -8.44
C LEU A 377 -21.23 -12.45 -8.83
N ASP A 378 -20.02 -13.00 -8.91
CA ASP A 378 -18.83 -12.22 -9.22
C ASP A 378 -18.85 -11.67 -10.66
N GLN A 379 -19.29 -12.48 -11.62
CA GLN A 379 -19.45 -12.07 -13.03
C GLN A 379 -20.47 -10.95 -13.21
N LEU A 380 -21.63 -11.04 -12.56
CA LEU A 380 -22.65 -9.99 -12.63
C LEU A 380 -22.14 -8.69 -12.00
N ASN A 381 -21.49 -8.75 -10.84
CA ASN A 381 -20.92 -7.58 -10.21
C ASN A 381 -19.72 -6.98 -10.97
N ALA A 382 -18.99 -7.79 -11.73
CA ALA A 382 -17.91 -7.30 -12.60
C ALA A 382 -18.48 -6.59 -13.84
N LYS A 383 -19.56 -7.13 -14.43
CA LYS A 383 -20.17 -6.62 -15.66
C LYS A 383 -21.04 -5.38 -15.41
N GLU A 384 -21.97 -5.47 -14.46
CA GLU A 384 -22.98 -4.44 -14.23
C GLU A 384 -22.57 -3.39 -13.18
N GLY A 385 -21.44 -3.63 -12.50
CA GLY A 385 -20.89 -2.76 -11.46
C GLY A 385 -20.90 -3.40 -10.06
N LYS A 386 -19.93 -3.00 -9.23
CA LYS A 386 -19.78 -3.54 -7.89
C LYS A 386 -21.01 -3.28 -7.04
N GLY A 387 -21.56 -4.33 -6.41
CA GLY A 387 -22.70 -4.23 -5.53
C GLY A 387 -24.06 -4.25 -6.23
N THR A 388 -24.11 -4.59 -7.52
CA THR A 388 -25.38 -4.85 -8.23
C THR A 388 -26.13 -5.99 -7.56
N LEU A 389 -25.45 -7.08 -7.26
CA LEU A 389 -25.96 -8.14 -6.41
C LEU A 389 -25.18 -8.18 -5.09
N PHE A 390 -25.89 -8.23 -3.97
CA PHE A 390 -25.31 -8.27 -2.63
C PHE A 390 -26.17 -9.09 -1.67
N PHE A 391 -25.58 -9.50 -0.56
CA PHE A 391 -26.30 -10.25 0.49
C PHE A 391 -27.06 -9.29 1.38
N ALA A 392 -28.30 -9.63 1.74
CA ALA A 392 -29.18 -8.76 2.51
C ALA A 392 -28.55 -8.24 3.82
N GLY A 393 -27.73 -9.06 4.49
CA GLY A 393 -27.01 -8.63 5.69
C GLY A 393 -26.05 -7.46 5.50
N GLN A 394 -25.70 -7.08 4.28
CA GLN A 394 -24.86 -5.90 4.02
C GLN A 394 -25.64 -4.57 4.15
N GLY A 395 -26.97 -4.60 4.17
CA GLY A 395 -27.82 -3.43 4.21
C GLY A 395 -27.83 -2.61 2.92
N ILE A 396 -28.87 -1.81 2.72
CA ILE A 396 -29.03 -0.95 1.54
C ILE A 396 -28.41 0.42 1.80
N GLN A 397 -28.68 1.02 3.00
CA GLN A 397 -28.17 2.33 3.40
C GLN A 397 -27.00 2.15 4.37
N GLN A 398 -25.80 2.37 3.88
CA GLN A 398 -24.56 2.17 4.63
C GLN A 398 -24.06 3.52 5.18
N GLN A 399 -24.66 4.02 6.25
CA GLN A 399 -24.29 5.29 6.91
C GLN A 399 -22.86 5.30 7.45
N TRP A 400 -22.29 4.15 7.70
CA TRP A 400 -20.91 3.93 8.16
C TRP A 400 -19.86 4.08 7.06
N GLN A 401 -20.25 4.32 5.81
CA GLN A 401 -19.32 4.45 4.69
C GLN A 401 -18.26 5.53 4.91
N MET A 402 -17.13 5.31 4.26
CA MET A 402 -16.00 6.21 4.30
C MET A 402 -16.32 7.56 3.63
N LYS A 403 -16.00 8.66 4.32
CA LYS A 403 -16.13 10.02 3.77
C LYS A 403 -15.00 10.31 2.77
N ARG A 404 -15.34 10.96 1.65
CA ARG A 404 -14.43 11.45 0.60
C ARG A 404 -15.03 12.73 0.02
N ASP A 405 -15.01 13.80 0.81
CA ASP A 405 -15.74 15.03 0.47
C ASP A 405 -15.00 15.89 -0.58
N MET A 406 -13.69 15.61 -0.81
CA MET A 406 -12.83 16.34 -1.75
C MET A 406 -12.29 15.41 -2.85
N LEU A 407 -13.11 14.44 -3.30
CA LEU A 407 -12.70 13.49 -4.33
C LEU A 407 -12.61 14.19 -5.69
N SER A 408 -11.48 14.05 -6.37
CA SER A 408 -11.30 14.50 -7.76
C SER A 408 -12.08 13.61 -8.74
N PRO A 409 -12.38 14.11 -9.97
CA PRO A 409 -12.92 13.27 -11.04
C PRO A 409 -11.99 12.08 -11.38
N ARG A 410 -12.57 10.99 -11.84
CA ARG A 410 -11.82 9.81 -12.31
C ARG A 410 -11.47 9.96 -13.78
N TYR A 411 -10.60 10.92 -14.07
CA TYR A 411 -10.28 11.39 -15.43
C TYR A 411 -9.94 10.28 -16.44
N THR A 412 -9.38 9.16 -15.98
CA THR A 412 -8.88 8.09 -16.84
C THR A 412 -9.70 6.80 -16.80
N THR A 413 -10.59 6.66 -15.81
CA THR A 413 -11.31 5.41 -15.57
C THR A 413 -12.84 5.53 -15.64
N ARG A 414 -13.36 6.75 -15.79
CA ARG A 414 -14.80 6.99 -15.90
C ARG A 414 -15.11 8.01 -16.97
N PHE A 415 -15.80 7.58 -18.02
CA PHE A 415 -16.09 8.41 -19.20
C PHE A 415 -16.91 9.67 -18.87
N SER A 416 -17.87 9.56 -17.92
CA SER A 416 -18.69 10.71 -17.49
C SER A 416 -17.90 11.80 -16.73
N ASP A 417 -16.71 11.49 -16.25
CA ASP A 417 -15.87 12.39 -15.46
C ASP A 417 -14.81 13.12 -16.35
N LEU A 418 -14.83 12.88 -17.67
CA LEU A 418 -13.96 13.58 -18.61
C LEU A 418 -14.25 15.07 -18.62
N LEU A 419 -13.18 15.88 -18.76
CA LEU A 419 -13.28 17.32 -18.90
C LEU A 419 -14.06 17.66 -20.18
N ARG A 420 -15.09 18.50 -20.06
CA ARG A 420 -15.84 19.01 -21.22
C ARG A 420 -15.16 20.27 -21.70
N VAL A 421 -14.71 20.26 -22.94
CA VAL A 421 -14.25 21.47 -23.64
C VAL A 421 -15.49 22.26 -24.06
N LYS A 422 -15.49 23.56 -23.72
CA LYS A 422 -16.53 24.51 -24.18
C LYS A 422 -16.09 25.15 -25.48
#